data_15da52537e37a33a6d40a57c45a94f7e
#
_entry.id   15da52537e37a33a6d40a57c45a94f7e
#
_cell.length_a   1.000
_cell.length_b   1.000
_cell.length_c   1.000
_cell.angle_alpha   90.00
_cell.angle_beta   90.00
_cell.angle_gamma   90.00
#
_symmetry.space_group_name_H-M   'P 1'
#
loop_
_entity.id
_entity.type
_entity.pdbx_description
1 polymer ?
#
loop_
_entity_poly.entity_id
_entity_poly.type
_entity_poly.pdbx_seq_one_letter_code
_entity_poly.pdbx_strand_id
1 'polypeptide(L)'
;MISYSVMDNIKVLKKGIDISKIKAQLDQYPSDWGSQKGLDNAEIKDPHQYITSVDILQLVMGGITKKGEDVGNTEICIPTPAYEHHTEVLKYLGEQFSDIRRCGFLALPVDEIVGAHIDEGTYYLDKDRYHLSIQGQYKYIVGNEDVIVDAGTLLWFNNKMPHGTVNLGDETR
;
A
#
# COMPACT_ATOMS: atom_id res chain seq x y z
N MET A 1 15.10 -34.98 3.47
CA MET A 1 15.30 -33.67 4.10
C MET A 1 14.37 -32.69 3.38
N ILE A 2 13.35 -32.18 4.04
CA ILE A 2 12.47 -31.16 3.51
C ILE A 2 13.23 -29.84 3.73
N SER A 3 13.72 -29.25 2.64
CA SER A 3 14.32 -27.90 2.68
C SER A 3 13.17 -26.91 2.86
N TYR A 4 13.01 -26.34 4.03
CA TYR A 4 12.19 -25.15 4.20
C TYR A 4 12.95 -24.02 3.49
N SER A 5 12.44 -23.56 2.35
CA SER A 5 12.96 -22.32 1.76
C SER A 5 12.66 -21.18 2.74
N VAL A 6 13.69 -20.56 3.26
CA VAL A 6 13.54 -19.31 4.02
C VAL A 6 13.03 -18.28 3.02
N MET A 7 11.86 -17.71 3.28
CA MET A 7 11.37 -16.60 2.47
C MET A 7 12.20 -15.36 2.81
N ASP A 8 12.98 -14.89 1.86
CA ASP A 8 13.87 -13.74 2.04
C ASP A 8 13.22 -12.41 1.60
N ASN A 9 12.21 -12.50 0.73
CA ASN A 9 11.58 -11.34 0.12
C ASN A 9 10.20 -11.00 0.69
N ILE A 10 9.58 -11.91 1.45
CA ILE A 10 8.32 -11.69 2.15
C ILE A 10 8.44 -12.15 3.60
N LYS A 11 8.02 -11.31 4.54
CA LYS A 11 7.97 -11.67 5.96
C LYS A 11 6.60 -11.34 6.53
N VAL A 12 5.86 -12.34 6.93
CA VAL A 12 4.62 -12.14 7.71
C VAL A 12 5.05 -11.83 9.15
N LEU A 13 4.80 -10.60 9.58
CA LEU A 13 5.24 -10.09 10.87
C LEU A 13 4.21 -10.37 11.97
N LYS A 14 2.92 -10.26 11.64
CA LYS A 14 1.82 -10.45 12.59
C LYS A 14 0.55 -10.88 11.87
N LYS A 15 -0.23 -11.75 12.52
CA LYS A 15 -1.58 -12.17 12.09
C LYS A 15 -2.59 -11.93 13.19
N GLY A 16 -3.87 -11.94 12.84
CA GLY A 16 -4.96 -11.82 13.82
C GLY A 16 -5.04 -10.42 14.45
N ILE A 17 -4.58 -9.39 13.73
CA ILE A 17 -4.71 -7.99 14.16
C ILE A 17 -6.18 -7.61 14.09
N ASP A 18 -6.70 -7.01 15.15
CA ASP A 18 -8.05 -6.44 15.13
C ASP A 18 -8.06 -5.15 14.29
N ILE A 19 -8.61 -5.28 13.09
CA ILE A 19 -8.71 -4.16 12.13
C ILE A 19 -10.13 -3.54 12.09
N SER A 20 -11.00 -3.93 12.99
CA SER A 20 -12.42 -3.54 12.96
C SER A 20 -12.63 -2.03 13.02
N LYS A 21 -11.86 -1.32 13.86
CA LYS A 21 -11.94 0.14 13.97
C LYS A 21 -11.38 0.84 12.74
N ILE A 22 -10.31 0.31 12.16
CA ILE A 22 -9.72 0.83 10.92
C ILE A 22 -10.73 0.71 9.79
N LYS A 23 -11.34 -0.46 9.65
CA LYS A 23 -12.37 -0.70 8.64
C LYS A 23 -13.59 0.21 8.84
N ALA A 24 -14.06 0.37 10.08
CA ALA A 24 -15.18 1.25 10.38
C ALA A 24 -14.91 2.71 9.98
N GLN A 25 -13.69 3.21 10.17
CA GLN A 25 -13.32 4.55 9.69
C GLN A 25 -13.28 4.63 8.17
N LEU A 26 -12.76 3.62 7.48
CA LEU A 26 -12.81 3.59 6.00
C LEU A 26 -14.25 3.66 5.47
N ASP A 27 -15.15 2.89 6.07
CA ASP A 27 -16.56 2.87 5.70
C ASP A 27 -17.27 4.19 6.01
N GLN A 28 -16.80 4.94 7.03
CA GLN A 28 -17.35 6.24 7.42
C GLN A 28 -16.99 7.36 6.45
N TYR A 29 -15.84 7.29 5.79
CA TYR A 29 -15.31 8.35 4.92
C TYR A 29 -15.08 7.87 3.47
N PRO A 30 -16.14 7.40 2.78
CA PRO A 30 -16.00 6.87 1.42
C PRO A 30 -15.57 7.94 0.39
N SER A 31 -15.79 9.22 0.69
CA SER A 31 -15.38 10.34 -0.17
C SER A 31 -13.87 10.57 -0.19
N ASP A 32 -13.11 10.00 0.75
CA ASP A 32 -11.66 10.13 0.80
C ASP A 32 -10.95 9.27 -0.27
N TRP A 33 -11.64 8.28 -0.82
CA TRP A 33 -11.11 7.50 -1.93
C TRP A 33 -10.95 8.37 -3.18
N GLY A 34 -9.83 8.17 -3.86
CA GLY A 34 -9.46 9.02 -4.99
C GLY A 34 -9.02 10.42 -4.58
N SER A 35 -8.57 10.61 -3.33
CA SER A 35 -8.10 11.89 -2.79
C SER A 35 -6.97 12.53 -3.62
N GLN A 36 -6.27 11.75 -4.45
CA GLN A 36 -5.37 12.28 -5.46
C GLN A 36 -6.09 13.04 -6.58
N LYS A 37 -7.38 12.75 -6.84
CA LYS A 37 -8.14 13.41 -7.92
C LYS A 37 -8.39 14.90 -7.65
N GLY A 38 -8.45 15.32 -6.40
CA GLY A 38 -8.59 16.73 -6.00
C GLY A 38 -7.27 17.52 -6.06
N LEU A 39 -6.16 16.84 -6.32
CA LEU A 39 -4.84 17.42 -6.53
C LEU A 39 -4.51 17.48 -8.02
N ASP A 40 -5.53 17.44 -8.88
CA ASP A 40 -5.45 17.42 -10.32
C ASP A 40 -4.57 18.55 -10.88
N ASN A 41 -3.30 18.24 -10.99
CA ASN A 41 -2.52 18.74 -12.09
C ASN A 41 -2.62 17.69 -13.20
N ALA A 42 -3.52 17.91 -14.14
CA ALA A 42 -3.78 17.06 -15.31
C ALA A 42 -2.52 16.78 -16.18
N GLU A 43 -1.38 17.31 -15.79
CA GLU A 43 -0.09 17.15 -16.47
C GLU A 43 0.81 16.07 -15.84
N ILE A 44 0.49 15.57 -14.62
CA ILE A 44 1.22 14.46 -14.03
C ILE A 44 0.50 13.17 -14.43
N LYS A 45 0.86 12.64 -15.56
CA LYS A 45 0.58 11.24 -15.89
C LYS A 45 1.40 10.40 -14.92
N ASP A 46 0.71 9.83 -13.93
CA ASP A 46 1.32 8.82 -13.07
C ASP A 46 1.93 7.73 -13.97
N PRO A 47 3.25 7.51 -13.95
CA PRO A 47 3.86 6.43 -14.71
C PRO A 47 3.35 5.04 -14.27
N HIS A 48 2.67 4.96 -13.12
CA HIS A 48 2.01 3.75 -12.63
C HIS A 48 0.56 3.58 -13.12
N GLN A 49 0.10 4.36 -14.09
CA GLN A 49 -1.22 4.19 -14.75
C GLN A 49 -1.45 2.79 -15.37
N TYR A 50 -0.47 1.91 -15.31
CA TYR A 50 -0.65 0.49 -15.65
C TYR A 50 -1.50 -0.28 -14.63
N ILE A 51 -1.74 0.29 -13.45
CA ILE A 51 -2.57 -0.27 -12.38
C ILE A 51 -3.95 0.38 -12.50
N THR A 52 -4.66 0.05 -13.54
CA THR A 52 -5.91 0.72 -13.92
C THR A 52 -7.08 0.45 -12.97
N SER A 53 -7.00 -0.57 -12.13
CA SER A 53 -8.09 -1.03 -11.28
C SER A 53 -7.92 -0.75 -9.79
N VAL A 54 -6.75 -0.30 -9.35
CA VAL A 54 -6.51 0.04 -7.95
C VAL A 54 -7.06 1.43 -7.64
N ASP A 55 -7.94 1.51 -6.65
CA ASP A 55 -8.30 2.80 -6.06
C ASP A 55 -7.36 3.12 -4.89
N ILE A 56 -7.02 4.39 -4.74
CA ILE A 56 -6.00 4.84 -3.79
C ILE A 56 -6.58 5.93 -2.89
N LEU A 57 -6.40 5.74 -1.57
CA LEU A 57 -6.64 6.75 -0.57
C LEU A 57 -5.32 7.08 0.11
N GLN A 58 -4.72 8.21 -0.23
CA GLN A 58 -3.45 8.65 0.36
C GLN A 58 -3.68 9.36 1.68
N LEU A 59 -2.95 8.97 2.73
CA LEU A 59 -2.91 9.69 4.01
C LEU A 59 -1.70 10.62 4.07
N VAL A 60 -0.53 10.12 3.67
CA VAL A 60 0.70 10.89 3.52
C VAL A 60 1.28 10.58 2.15
N MET A 61 1.47 11.59 1.34
CA MET A 61 1.91 11.47 -0.04
C MET A 61 3.24 12.17 -0.30
N GLY A 62 3.86 11.86 -1.43
CA GLY A 62 5.13 12.46 -1.87
C GLY A 62 5.06 13.92 -2.31
N GLY A 63 3.87 14.50 -2.26
CA GLY A 63 3.63 15.84 -2.80
C GLY A 63 3.49 15.85 -4.32
N ILE A 64 2.85 16.90 -4.81
CA ILE A 64 2.83 17.21 -6.24
C ILE A 64 3.80 18.37 -6.43
N THR A 65 4.88 18.09 -7.13
CA THR A 65 5.83 19.16 -7.46
C THR A 65 5.40 19.83 -8.76
N LYS A 66 5.47 21.15 -8.79
CA LYS A 66 5.24 21.90 -10.03
C LYS A 66 6.36 21.57 -11.00
N LYS A 67 6.00 21.05 -12.18
CA LYS A 67 6.89 20.72 -13.30
C LYS A 67 7.87 19.56 -13.06
N GLY A 68 7.40 18.33 -13.30
CA GLY A 68 8.27 17.23 -13.73
C GLY A 68 9.28 16.70 -12.72
N GLU A 69 9.19 17.08 -11.45
CA GLU A 69 9.91 16.35 -10.42
C GLU A 69 9.22 15.01 -10.19
N ASP A 70 9.96 13.98 -10.41
CA ASP A 70 9.52 12.62 -10.14
C ASP A 70 9.32 12.44 -8.63
N VAL A 71 8.07 12.20 -8.23
CA VAL A 71 7.70 11.97 -6.83
C VAL A 71 8.51 10.83 -6.20
N GLY A 72 8.95 9.85 -7.01
CA GLY A 72 9.84 8.78 -6.58
C GLY A 72 11.24 9.25 -6.17
N ASN A 73 11.66 10.45 -6.56
CA ASN A 73 13.00 10.97 -6.29
C ASN A 73 13.03 12.13 -5.27
N THR A 74 11.99 12.31 -4.48
CA THR A 74 11.92 13.32 -3.41
C THR A 74 11.68 12.70 -2.06
N GLU A 75 12.16 13.35 -0.99
CA GLU A 75 11.90 12.98 0.40
C GLU A 75 10.62 13.63 0.97
N ILE A 76 9.85 14.30 0.13
CA ILE A 76 8.63 15.01 0.54
C ILE A 76 7.60 14.02 1.08
N CYS A 77 7.02 14.36 2.23
CA CYS A 77 5.92 13.64 2.88
C CYS A 77 4.90 14.67 3.35
N ILE A 78 3.75 14.75 2.69
CA ILE A 78 2.70 15.74 2.94
C ILE A 78 1.41 15.01 3.37
N PRO A 79 0.86 15.30 4.58
CA PRO A 79 -0.46 14.83 4.94
C PRO A 79 -1.52 15.36 3.97
N THR A 80 -2.45 14.50 3.60
CA THR A 80 -3.64 14.88 2.83
C THR A 80 -4.78 15.28 3.76
N PRO A 81 -5.88 15.87 3.27
CA PRO A 81 -7.07 16.10 4.09
C PRO A 81 -7.64 14.82 4.72
N ALA A 82 -7.50 13.66 4.07
CA ALA A 82 -7.94 12.38 4.61
C ALA A 82 -7.16 11.93 5.86
N TYR A 83 -5.98 12.46 6.10
CA TYR A 83 -5.16 12.12 7.27
C TYR A 83 -5.91 12.28 8.59
N GLU A 84 -6.68 13.34 8.73
CA GLU A 84 -7.44 13.66 9.96
C GLU A 84 -8.59 12.65 10.20
N HIS A 85 -9.07 11.99 9.17
CA HIS A 85 -10.21 11.08 9.24
C HIS A 85 -9.82 9.64 9.64
N HIS A 86 -8.58 9.23 9.41
CA HIS A 86 -8.15 7.83 9.54
C HIS A 86 -7.18 7.63 10.72
N THR A 87 -7.58 8.11 11.89
CA THR A 87 -6.74 8.11 13.10
C THR A 87 -6.45 6.71 13.66
N GLU A 88 -7.33 5.74 13.45
CA GLU A 88 -7.15 4.38 13.99
C GLU A 88 -5.98 3.65 13.29
N VAL A 89 -5.86 3.77 11.97
CA VAL A 89 -4.72 3.18 11.26
C VAL A 89 -3.42 3.91 11.61
N LEU A 90 -3.45 5.24 11.70
CA LEU A 90 -2.27 6.03 12.05
C LEU A 90 -1.78 5.71 13.47
N LYS A 91 -2.70 5.53 14.42
CA LYS A 91 -2.39 5.07 15.77
C LYS A 91 -1.73 3.70 15.73
N TYR A 92 -2.34 2.74 15.04
CA TYR A 92 -1.79 1.39 14.92
C TYR A 92 -0.38 1.42 14.32
N LEU A 93 -0.19 2.14 13.21
CA LEU A 93 1.12 2.26 12.57
C LEU A 93 2.15 2.91 13.50
N GLY A 94 1.78 3.96 14.24
CA GLY A 94 2.65 4.61 15.22
C GLY A 94 3.07 3.72 16.40
N GLU A 95 2.26 2.70 16.72
CA GLU A 95 2.61 1.68 17.72
C GLU A 95 3.60 0.62 17.16
N GLN A 96 3.60 0.40 15.83
CA GLN A 96 4.45 -0.59 15.19
C GLN A 96 5.79 -0.02 14.70
N PHE A 97 5.81 1.24 14.28
CA PHE A 97 6.94 1.86 13.59
C PHE A 97 7.31 3.20 14.21
N SER A 98 8.62 3.45 14.36
CA SER A 98 9.15 4.70 14.91
C SER A 98 9.16 5.86 13.91
N ASP A 99 9.19 5.58 12.62
CA ASP A 99 9.24 6.57 11.55
C ASP A 99 8.32 6.14 10.39
N ILE A 100 7.15 6.77 10.32
CA ILE A 100 6.19 6.56 9.25
C ILE A 100 6.38 7.67 8.24
N ARG A 101 6.61 7.29 7.01
CA ARG A 101 6.74 8.21 5.90
C ARG A 101 5.45 8.25 5.09
N ARG A 102 5.47 7.83 3.82
CA ARG A 102 4.28 7.79 2.98
C ARG A 102 3.41 6.60 3.34
N CYS A 103 2.13 6.84 3.49
CA CYS A 103 1.16 5.79 3.76
C CYS A 103 -0.21 6.11 3.16
N GLY A 104 -1.00 5.07 2.93
CA GLY A 104 -2.34 5.18 2.39
C GLY A 104 -2.98 3.81 2.27
N PHE A 105 -4.21 3.78 1.78
CA PHE A 105 -4.93 2.56 1.49
C PHE A 105 -4.95 2.31 -0.02
N LEU A 106 -4.92 1.05 -0.39
CA LEU A 106 -5.07 0.56 -1.74
C LEU A 106 -6.26 -0.39 -1.77
N ALA A 107 -7.18 -0.19 -2.70
CA ALA A 107 -8.30 -1.08 -2.92
C ALA A 107 -8.18 -1.76 -4.27
N LEU A 108 -8.19 -3.08 -4.28
CA LEU A 108 -8.13 -3.91 -5.48
C LEU A 108 -9.44 -4.68 -5.60
N PRO A 109 -10.25 -4.43 -6.66
CA PRO A 109 -11.50 -5.14 -6.88
C PRO A 109 -11.35 -6.65 -7.02
N VAL A 110 -12.48 -7.37 -6.95
CA VAL A 110 -12.55 -8.80 -7.19
C VAL A 110 -12.00 -9.13 -8.58
N ASP A 111 -11.29 -10.27 -8.68
CA ASP A 111 -10.67 -10.80 -9.91
C ASP A 111 -9.59 -9.90 -10.55
N GLU A 112 -9.23 -8.79 -9.89
CA GLU A 112 -8.22 -7.88 -10.41
C GLU A 112 -6.82 -8.24 -9.89
N ILE A 113 -5.81 -7.81 -10.66
CA ILE A 113 -4.40 -8.02 -10.35
C ILE A 113 -3.63 -6.71 -10.40
N VAL A 114 -2.63 -6.60 -9.55
CA VAL A 114 -1.53 -5.66 -9.73
C VAL A 114 -0.38 -6.42 -10.36
N GLY A 115 -0.04 -6.08 -11.60
CA GLY A 115 1.05 -6.73 -12.33
C GLY A 115 2.40 -6.55 -11.64
N ALA A 116 3.34 -7.43 -11.97
CA ALA A 116 4.69 -7.36 -11.40
C ALA A 116 5.38 -6.05 -11.81
N HIS A 117 5.84 -5.28 -10.84
CA HIS A 117 6.57 -4.03 -11.00
C HIS A 117 7.60 -3.87 -9.88
N ILE A 118 8.54 -2.96 -10.07
CA ILE A 118 9.49 -2.52 -9.03
C ILE A 118 9.14 -1.09 -8.68
N ASP A 119 9.19 -0.74 -7.41
CA ASP A 119 9.04 0.65 -6.99
C ASP A 119 10.23 1.47 -7.46
N GLU A 120 9.99 2.40 -8.36
CA GLU A 120 11.04 3.22 -8.96
C GLU A 120 11.29 4.52 -8.17
N GLY A 121 12.53 4.97 -8.20
CA GLY A 121 12.98 6.22 -7.61
C GLY A 121 13.82 6.06 -6.35
N THR A 122 14.64 7.08 -6.09
CA THR A 122 15.61 7.10 -4.99
C THR A 122 14.94 7.02 -3.62
N TYR A 123 13.71 7.54 -3.50
CA TYR A 123 12.91 7.44 -2.28
C TYR A 123 12.73 6.01 -1.79
N TYR A 124 12.55 5.06 -2.71
CA TYR A 124 12.25 3.67 -2.37
C TYR A 124 13.50 2.81 -2.14
N LEU A 125 14.70 3.30 -2.45
CA LEU A 125 15.93 2.52 -2.33
C LEU A 125 16.31 2.23 -0.88
N ASP A 126 16.08 3.16 0.03
CA ASP A 126 16.43 3.07 1.44
C ASP A 126 15.21 2.98 2.38
N LYS A 127 14.02 2.83 1.83
CA LYS A 127 12.78 2.70 2.61
C LYS A 127 12.25 1.26 2.52
N ASP A 128 11.81 0.77 3.67
CA ASP A 128 11.06 -0.48 3.75
C ASP A 128 9.57 -0.24 3.49
N ARG A 129 8.92 -1.25 2.89
CA ARG A 129 7.48 -1.24 2.66
C ARG A 129 6.78 -2.36 3.42
N TYR A 130 5.63 -1.99 3.94
CA TYR A 130 4.78 -2.89 4.72
C TYR A 130 3.36 -2.81 4.20
N HIS A 131 2.64 -3.93 4.27
CA HIS A 131 1.20 -3.98 4.03
C HIS A 131 0.49 -4.50 5.27
N LEU A 132 -0.54 -3.76 5.71
CA LEU A 132 -1.54 -4.23 6.65
C LEU A 132 -2.81 -4.55 5.86
N SER A 133 -3.18 -5.82 5.82
CA SER A 133 -4.40 -6.25 5.14
C SER A 133 -5.64 -5.90 5.97
N ILE A 134 -6.56 -5.14 5.39
CA ILE A 134 -7.76 -4.66 6.07
C ILE A 134 -8.98 -5.48 5.70
N GLN A 135 -9.02 -6.05 4.50
CA GLN A 135 -10.19 -6.74 3.99
C GLN A 135 -9.80 -7.78 2.94
N GLY A 136 -10.61 -8.83 2.81
CA GLY A 136 -10.49 -9.83 1.77
C GLY A 136 -9.28 -10.75 1.92
N GLN A 137 -9.09 -11.59 0.91
CA GLN A 137 -7.95 -12.49 0.78
C GLN A 137 -7.25 -12.25 -0.54
N TYR A 138 -5.93 -12.22 -0.52
CA TYR A 138 -5.13 -12.04 -1.75
C TYR A 138 -3.82 -12.82 -1.71
N LYS A 139 -3.26 -13.05 -2.88
CA LYS A 139 -1.90 -13.54 -3.04
C LYS A 139 -0.96 -12.35 -3.23
N TYR A 140 0.10 -12.29 -2.42
CA TYR A 140 1.22 -11.38 -2.61
C TYR A 140 2.39 -12.14 -3.21
N ILE A 141 3.00 -11.59 -4.26
CA ILE A 141 4.08 -12.22 -5.01
C ILE A 141 5.26 -11.26 -5.02
N VAL A 142 6.46 -11.74 -4.65
CA VAL A 142 7.71 -10.96 -4.68
C VAL A 142 8.82 -11.83 -5.23
N GLY A 143 9.33 -11.51 -6.41
CA GLY A 143 10.28 -12.36 -7.11
C GLY A 143 9.69 -13.73 -7.40
N ASN A 144 10.28 -14.75 -6.84
CA ASN A 144 9.85 -16.16 -6.93
C ASN A 144 9.12 -16.67 -5.67
N GLU A 145 8.82 -15.80 -4.74
CA GLU A 145 8.11 -16.13 -3.50
C GLU A 145 6.67 -15.64 -3.57
N ASP A 146 5.76 -16.39 -2.95
CA ASP A 146 4.38 -15.95 -2.79
C ASP A 146 3.78 -16.36 -1.44
N VAL A 147 2.79 -15.61 -1.00
CA VAL A 147 2.03 -15.88 0.23
C VAL A 147 0.57 -15.51 0.06
N ILE A 148 -0.31 -16.32 0.65
CA ILE A 148 -1.72 -15.98 0.79
C ILE A 148 -1.89 -15.14 2.04
N VAL A 149 -2.56 -14.00 1.90
CA VAL A 149 -2.73 -12.99 2.95
C VAL A 149 -4.22 -12.81 3.25
N ASP A 150 -4.56 -12.94 4.52
CA ASP A 150 -5.90 -12.69 5.05
C ASP A 150 -5.95 -11.33 5.76
N ALA A 151 -7.16 -10.80 5.93
CA ALA A 151 -7.38 -9.59 6.73
C ALA A 151 -6.78 -9.72 8.14
N GLY A 152 -6.26 -8.63 8.69
CA GLY A 152 -5.55 -8.63 9.98
C GLY A 152 -4.10 -9.15 9.91
N THR A 153 -3.51 -9.19 8.73
CA THR A 153 -2.10 -9.58 8.54
C THR A 153 -1.25 -8.37 8.25
N LEU A 154 -0.15 -8.22 8.99
CA LEU A 154 0.94 -7.27 8.69
C LEU A 154 2.11 -8.02 8.08
N LEU A 155 2.56 -7.59 6.93
CA LEU A 155 3.73 -8.14 6.26
C LEU A 155 4.72 -7.04 5.83
N TRP A 156 5.99 -7.42 5.79
CA TRP A 156 7.05 -6.71 5.09
C TRP A 156 7.35 -7.41 3.77
N PHE A 157 7.69 -6.66 2.76
CA PHE A 157 8.17 -7.21 1.49
C PHE A 157 9.33 -6.41 0.92
N ASN A 158 10.17 -7.09 0.15
CA ASN A 158 11.30 -6.48 -0.53
C ASN A 158 10.81 -5.72 -1.77
N ASN A 159 10.58 -4.42 -1.60
CA ASN A 159 10.10 -3.54 -2.68
C ASN A 159 11.16 -3.25 -3.78
N LYS A 160 12.39 -3.74 -3.62
CA LYS A 160 13.46 -3.66 -4.63
C LYS A 160 13.41 -4.86 -5.60
N MET A 161 12.54 -5.84 -5.33
CA MET A 161 12.27 -6.97 -6.21
C MET A 161 10.95 -6.76 -6.96
N PRO A 162 10.78 -7.34 -8.17
CA PRO A 162 9.50 -7.36 -8.84
C PRO A 162 8.42 -7.92 -7.92
N HIS A 163 7.34 -7.18 -7.71
CA HIS A 163 6.25 -7.59 -6.84
C HIS A 163 4.89 -7.25 -7.44
N GLY A 164 3.89 -8.00 -7.02
CA GLY A 164 2.51 -7.84 -7.47
C GLY A 164 1.53 -8.56 -6.58
N THR A 165 0.24 -8.38 -6.84
CA THR A 165 -0.82 -9.01 -6.04
C THR A 165 -1.98 -9.47 -6.91
N VAL A 166 -2.67 -10.51 -6.43
CA VAL A 166 -3.88 -11.05 -7.05
C VAL A 166 -4.97 -11.11 -5.98
N ASN A 167 -6.11 -10.47 -6.23
CA ASN A 167 -7.27 -10.63 -5.36
C ASN A 167 -7.85 -12.04 -5.56
N LEU A 168 -7.88 -12.84 -4.51
CA LEU A 168 -8.40 -14.22 -4.51
C LEU A 168 -9.76 -14.32 -3.82
N GLY A 169 -10.22 -13.24 -3.21
CA GLY A 169 -11.46 -13.19 -2.47
C GLY A 169 -12.67 -12.86 -3.35
N ASP A 170 -13.81 -12.84 -2.70
CA ASP A 170 -15.12 -12.47 -3.27
C ASP A 170 -15.53 -11.03 -2.95
N GLU A 171 -14.61 -10.26 -2.39
CA GLU A 171 -14.77 -8.85 -2.06
C GLU A 171 -13.53 -8.03 -2.46
N THR A 172 -13.67 -6.72 -2.55
CA THR A 172 -12.54 -5.80 -2.69
C THR A 172 -11.60 -5.94 -1.48
N ARG A 173 -10.32 -6.04 -1.76
CA ARG A 173 -9.31 -6.15 -0.71
C ARG A 173 -8.55 -4.84 -0.53
#